data_824a3a4ac6bed405431c0b2507073a60
#
_entry.id   824a3a4ac6bed405431c0b2507073a60
#
_cell.length_a   1.000
_cell.length_b   1.000
_cell.length_c   1.000
_cell.angle_alpha   90.00
_cell.angle_beta   90.00
_cell.angle_gamma   90.00
#
_symmetry.space_group_name_H-M   'P 1'
#
loop_
_entity.id
_entity.type
_entity.pdbx_description
1 polymer ?
#
loop_
_entity_poly.entity_id
_entity_poly.type
_entity_poly.pdbx_seq_one_letter_code
_entity_poly.pdbx_strand_id
1 'polypeptide(L)'
;MTGVGIDLLEIERLERALQRRPRLAERLFTDAELEYALARARPGQHLAARFCAKEAVAKALGLTGWAFRDVEIVAAEGPPSVRLTGASAARAGDRAVSVSLTHTRTTAGAVATAA
;
A
#
# COMPACT_ATOMS: atom_id res chain seq x y z
N MET A 1 -9.63 15.88 13.48
CA MET A 1 -10.18 15.84 12.10
C MET A 1 -9.76 14.53 11.44
N THR A 2 -10.70 13.84 10.81
CA THR A 2 -10.41 12.59 10.12
C THR A 2 -9.90 12.86 8.71
N GLY A 3 -8.75 12.28 8.37
CA GLY A 3 -8.25 12.25 7.01
C GLY A 3 -8.78 11.03 6.26
N VAL A 4 -8.98 11.16 4.96
CA VAL A 4 -9.40 10.06 4.11
C VAL A 4 -8.58 10.07 2.82
N GLY A 5 -8.29 8.89 2.31
CA GLY A 5 -7.58 8.72 1.04
C GLY A 5 -8.15 7.54 0.28
N ILE A 6 -8.11 7.65 -1.03
CA ILE A 6 -8.55 6.58 -1.94
C ILE A 6 -7.61 6.54 -3.13
N ASP A 7 -7.37 5.33 -3.65
CA ASP A 7 -6.52 5.15 -4.82
C ASP A 7 -7.00 3.96 -5.65
N LEU A 8 -6.82 4.04 -6.95
CA LEU A 8 -7.13 2.97 -7.91
C LEU A 8 -5.95 2.77 -8.85
N LEU A 9 -5.72 1.55 -9.26
CA LEU A 9 -4.63 1.21 -10.17
C LEU A 9 -4.99 0.00 -11.02
N GLU A 10 -4.75 0.10 -12.32
CA GLU A 10 -4.83 -1.07 -13.18
C GLU A 10 -3.69 -2.03 -12.84
N ILE A 11 -4.03 -3.27 -12.52
CA ILE A 11 -3.06 -4.28 -12.05
C ILE A 11 -1.98 -4.51 -13.09
N GLU A 12 -2.36 -4.64 -14.36
CA GLU A 12 -1.41 -4.89 -15.43
C GLU A 12 -0.37 -3.77 -15.59
N ARG A 13 -0.77 -2.53 -15.31
CA ARG A 13 0.14 -1.39 -15.37
C ARG A 13 1.30 -1.56 -14.38
N LEU A 14 1.01 -1.97 -13.16
CA LEU A 14 2.05 -2.24 -12.17
C LEU A 14 2.88 -3.46 -12.57
N GLU A 15 2.23 -4.53 -13.02
CA GLU A 15 2.94 -5.74 -13.44
C GLU A 15 3.95 -5.44 -14.54
N ARG A 16 3.59 -4.63 -15.51
CA ARG A 16 4.50 -4.20 -16.58
C ARG A 16 5.65 -3.34 -16.06
N ALA A 17 5.35 -2.42 -15.15
CA ALA A 17 6.39 -1.55 -14.57
C ALA A 17 7.42 -2.38 -13.80
N LEU A 18 6.98 -3.38 -13.03
CA LEU A 18 7.86 -4.26 -12.28
C LEU A 18 8.73 -5.12 -13.20
N GLN A 19 8.20 -5.54 -14.36
CA GLN A 19 8.98 -6.29 -15.36
C GLN A 19 10.06 -5.43 -16.00
N ARG A 20 9.75 -4.17 -16.30
CA ARG A 20 10.70 -3.25 -16.94
C ARG A 20 11.80 -2.79 -16.01
N ARG A 21 11.49 -2.67 -14.72
CA ARG A 21 12.40 -2.14 -13.70
C ARG A 21 12.51 -3.14 -12.56
N PRO A 22 13.46 -4.09 -12.63
CA PRO A 22 13.54 -5.17 -11.63
C PRO A 22 13.73 -4.69 -10.19
N ARG A 23 14.34 -3.50 -9.99
CA ARG A 23 14.55 -2.94 -8.65
C ARG A 23 13.36 -2.15 -8.12
N LEU A 24 12.34 -1.92 -8.93
CA LEU A 24 11.19 -1.12 -8.52
C LEU A 24 10.44 -1.79 -7.36
N ALA A 25 10.32 -3.11 -7.39
CA ALA A 25 9.64 -3.86 -6.33
C ALA A 25 10.25 -3.59 -4.95
N GLU A 26 11.58 -3.58 -4.87
CA GLU A 26 12.29 -3.31 -3.61
C GLU A 26 12.09 -1.88 -3.11
N ARG A 27 11.87 -0.94 -4.00
CA ARG A 27 11.64 0.46 -3.65
C ARG A 27 10.22 0.71 -3.17
N LEU A 28 9.26 -0.04 -3.70
CA LEU A 28 7.84 0.17 -3.42
C LEU A 28 7.32 -0.68 -2.27
N PHE A 29 7.92 -1.85 -2.04
CA PHE A 29 7.37 -2.84 -1.12
C PHE A 29 8.43 -3.32 -0.13
N THR A 30 7.98 -3.63 1.09
CA THR A 30 8.83 -4.25 2.09
C THR A 30 9.03 -5.73 1.75
N ASP A 31 10.03 -6.35 2.37
CA ASP A 31 10.31 -7.77 2.16
C ASP A 31 9.10 -8.63 2.54
N ALA A 32 8.40 -8.27 3.63
CA ALA A 32 7.21 -8.99 4.07
C ALA A 32 6.07 -8.88 3.06
N GLU A 33 5.88 -7.70 2.45
CA GLU A 33 4.86 -7.50 1.42
C GLU A 33 5.16 -8.33 0.17
N LEU A 34 6.42 -8.37 -0.24
CA LEU A 34 6.86 -9.17 -1.39
C LEU A 34 6.67 -10.66 -1.12
N GLU A 35 7.06 -11.12 0.06
CA GLU A 35 6.91 -12.52 0.46
C GLU A 35 5.44 -12.94 0.46
N TYR A 36 4.57 -12.09 1.00
CA TYR A 36 3.13 -12.34 0.99
C TYR A 36 2.58 -12.48 -0.43
N ALA A 37 2.93 -11.56 -1.32
CA ALA A 37 2.43 -11.56 -2.69
C ALA A 37 2.95 -12.74 -3.50
N LEU A 38 4.24 -13.06 -3.37
CA LEU A 38 4.88 -14.14 -4.14
C LEU A 38 4.34 -15.52 -3.77
N ALA A 39 3.73 -15.67 -2.59
CA ALA A 39 3.09 -16.92 -2.17
C ALA A 39 1.70 -17.12 -2.78
N ARG A 40 1.20 -16.17 -3.55
CA ARG A 40 -0.14 -16.22 -4.14
C ARG A 40 -0.09 -16.44 -5.64
N ALA A 41 -1.24 -16.87 -6.20
CA ALA A 41 -1.32 -17.26 -7.62
C ALA A 41 -1.00 -16.11 -8.57
N ARG A 42 -1.42 -14.89 -8.22
CA ARG A 42 -1.13 -13.69 -9.03
C ARG A 42 -0.52 -12.61 -8.14
N PRO A 43 0.80 -12.62 -7.96
CA PRO A 43 1.48 -11.64 -7.09
C PRO A 43 1.16 -10.18 -7.42
N GLY A 44 1.10 -9.84 -8.70
CA GLY A 44 0.83 -8.46 -9.14
C GLY A 44 -0.49 -7.90 -8.65
N GLN A 45 -1.51 -8.73 -8.50
CA GLN A 45 -2.80 -8.32 -7.97
C GLN A 45 -2.67 -7.86 -6.51
N HIS A 46 -1.94 -8.61 -5.70
CA HIS A 46 -1.72 -8.29 -4.29
C HIS A 46 -0.79 -7.10 -4.10
N LEU A 47 0.22 -6.97 -4.95
CA LEU A 47 1.12 -5.82 -4.93
C LEU A 47 0.39 -4.55 -5.36
N ALA A 48 -0.47 -4.62 -6.38
CA ALA A 48 -1.26 -3.47 -6.83
C ALA A 48 -2.20 -2.98 -5.72
N ALA A 49 -2.88 -3.88 -5.02
CA ALA A 49 -3.75 -3.50 -3.90
C ALA A 49 -2.96 -2.84 -2.77
N ARG A 50 -1.77 -3.33 -2.47
CA ARG A 50 -0.89 -2.74 -1.46
C ARG A 50 -0.34 -1.39 -1.90
N PHE A 51 0.02 -1.25 -3.16
CA PHE A 51 0.41 0.04 -3.72
C PHE A 51 -0.70 1.08 -3.51
N CYS A 52 -1.93 0.73 -3.86
CA CYS A 52 -3.09 1.61 -3.66
C CYS A 52 -3.28 1.96 -2.18
N ALA A 53 -3.10 0.99 -1.28
CA ALA A 53 -3.23 1.22 0.15
C ALA A 53 -2.18 2.21 0.67
N LYS A 54 -0.94 2.10 0.22
CA LYS A 54 0.14 3.04 0.59
C LYS A 54 -0.17 4.45 0.11
N GLU A 55 -0.62 4.60 -1.13
CA GLU A 55 -1.03 5.89 -1.68
C GLU A 55 -2.24 6.47 -0.93
N ALA A 56 -3.22 5.62 -0.61
CA ALA A 56 -4.40 6.05 0.14
C ALA A 56 -4.03 6.54 1.54
N VAL A 57 -3.11 5.85 2.22
CA VAL A 57 -2.59 6.27 3.53
C VAL A 57 -1.89 7.63 3.41
N ALA A 58 -1.06 7.79 2.39
CA ALA A 58 -0.35 9.06 2.17
C ALA A 58 -1.33 10.21 1.99
N LYS A 59 -2.41 10.00 1.23
CA LYS A 59 -3.46 11.01 1.06
C LYS A 59 -4.19 11.30 2.37
N ALA A 60 -4.53 10.26 3.13
CA ALA A 60 -5.23 10.41 4.40
C ALA A 60 -4.42 11.21 5.44
N LEU A 61 -3.09 11.02 5.43
CA LEU A 61 -2.17 11.72 6.35
C LEU A 61 -1.65 13.05 5.78
N GLY A 62 -1.89 13.33 4.51
CA GLY A 62 -1.34 14.52 3.86
C GLY A 62 0.17 14.46 3.71
N LEU A 63 0.71 13.28 3.42
CA LEU A 63 2.15 13.11 3.25
C LEU A 63 2.65 13.72 1.95
N THR A 64 3.81 14.37 2.01
CA THR A 64 4.55 14.85 0.84
C THR A 64 5.99 14.37 0.97
N GLY A 65 6.57 13.85 -0.13
CA GLY A 65 7.94 13.39 -0.09
C GLY A 65 8.18 12.22 0.86
N TRP A 66 7.36 11.20 0.78
CA TRP A 66 7.44 10.02 1.64
C TRP A 66 8.04 8.83 0.90
N ALA A 67 8.51 7.84 1.65
CA ALA A 67 9.03 6.60 1.12
C ALA A 67 7.99 5.49 1.22
N PHE A 68 7.77 4.75 0.12
CA PHE A 68 6.78 3.69 0.07
C PHE A 68 7.02 2.60 1.12
N ARG A 69 8.27 2.26 1.39
CA ARG A 69 8.60 1.22 2.38
C ARG A 69 8.32 1.66 3.82
N ASP A 70 8.12 2.95 4.07
CA ASP A 70 7.75 3.47 5.37
C ASP A 70 6.26 3.32 5.69
N VAL A 71 5.48 2.90 4.71
CA VAL A 71 4.06 2.59 4.86
C VAL A 71 3.87 1.12 4.52
N GLU A 72 3.93 0.26 5.52
CA GLU A 72 3.80 -1.19 5.30
C GLU A 72 2.39 -1.67 5.57
N ILE A 73 1.86 -2.45 4.64
CA ILE A 73 0.56 -3.08 4.78
C ILE A 73 0.77 -4.51 5.29
N VAL A 74 0.34 -4.75 6.51
CA VAL A 74 0.60 -5.99 7.23
C VAL A 74 -0.60 -6.91 7.13
N ALA A 75 -0.42 -8.10 6.56
CA ALA A 75 -1.49 -9.08 6.45
C ALA A 75 -1.87 -9.61 7.83
N ALA A 76 -3.16 -9.88 8.00
CA ALA A 76 -3.72 -10.42 9.24
C ALA A 76 -4.86 -11.36 8.91
N GLU A 77 -5.38 -12.09 9.90
CA GLU A 77 -6.54 -12.98 9.68
C GLU A 77 -7.80 -12.21 9.34
N GLY A 78 -7.89 -10.98 9.80
CA GLY A 78 -8.99 -10.06 9.46
C GLY A 78 -8.48 -8.98 8.51
N PRO A 79 -8.99 -7.75 8.67
CA PRO A 79 -8.51 -6.62 7.87
C PRO A 79 -7.01 -6.42 8.04
N PRO A 80 -6.30 -6.01 6.99
CA PRO A 80 -4.88 -5.70 7.13
C PRO A 80 -4.67 -4.50 8.05
N SER A 81 -3.50 -4.43 8.66
CA SER A 81 -3.09 -3.28 9.46
C SER A 81 -1.99 -2.50 8.73
N VAL A 82 -1.71 -1.30 9.24
CA VAL A 82 -0.69 -0.41 8.67
C VAL A 82 0.41 -0.22 9.71
N ARG A 83 1.66 -0.47 9.29
CA ARG A 83 2.84 -0.15 10.09
C ARG A 83 3.56 1.03 9.45
N LEU A 84 3.74 2.10 10.23
CA LEU A 84 4.41 3.30 9.76
C LEU A 84 5.78 3.41 10.40
N THR A 85 6.76 3.86 9.60
CA THR A 85 8.12 4.13 10.07
C THR A 85 8.59 5.46 9.48
N GLY A 86 9.72 5.95 9.95
CA GLY A 86 10.33 7.15 9.40
C GLY A 86 9.43 8.38 9.41
N ALA A 87 9.48 9.14 8.35
CA ALA A 87 8.72 10.40 8.22
C ALA A 87 7.20 10.16 8.25
N SER A 88 6.72 9.05 7.74
CA SER A 88 5.28 8.73 7.76
C SER A 88 4.80 8.50 9.19
N ALA A 89 5.60 7.82 10.03
CA ALA A 89 5.27 7.62 11.44
C ALA A 89 5.27 8.95 12.21
N ALA A 90 6.25 9.80 11.95
CA ALA A 90 6.34 11.12 12.58
C ALA A 90 5.12 11.98 12.23
N ARG A 91 4.69 11.95 10.97
CA ARG A 91 3.51 12.70 10.51
C ARG A 91 2.22 12.18 11.11
N ALA A 92 2.09 10.87 11.24
CA ALA A 92 0.88 10.26 11.81
C ALA A 92 0.73 10.53 13.29
N GLY A 93 1.84 10.59 14.02
CA GLY A 93 1.80 10.71 15.48
C GLY A 93 1.04 9.53 16.09
N ASP A 94 0.03 9.81 16.89
CA ASP A 94 -0.82 8.81 17.53
C ASP A 94 -2.17 8.61 16.82
N ARG A 95 -2.30 9.13 15.60
CA ARG A 95 -3.53 8.97 14.81
C ARG A 95 -3.72 7.50 14.44
N ALA A 96 -4.97 7.02 14.56
CA ALA A 96 -5.32 5.68 14.15
C ALA A 96 -5.49 5.62 12.63
N VAL A 97 -4.70 4.79 11.96
CA VAL A 97 -4.74 4.63 10.50
C VAL A 97 -5.33 3.26 10.17
N SER A 98 -6.37 3.26 9.34
CA SER A 98 -7.05 2.04 8.90
C SER A 98 -7.12 2.00 7.39
N VAL A 99 -7.08 0.80 6.82
CA VAL A 99 -7.17 0.59 5.38
C VAL A 99 -8.16 -0.50 5.02
N SER A 100 -8.71 -0.39 3.83
CA SER A 100 -9.50 -1.47 3.22
C SER A 100 -9.05 -1.60 1.78
N LEU A 101 -8.74 -2.82 1.36
CA LEU A 101 -8.24 -3.13 0.02
C LEU A 101 -9.29 -3.93 -0.73
N THR A 102 -9.37 -3.69 -2.03
CA THR A 102 -10.28 -4.43 -2.91
C THR A 102 -9.65 -4.58 -4.29
N HIS A 103 -10.18 -5.51 -5.07
CA HIS A 103 -9.75 -5.67 -6.45
C HIS A 103 -10.81 -6.38 -7.27
N THR A 104 -10.77 -6.11 -8.55
CA THR A 104 -11.39 -6.93 -9.58
C THR A 104 -10.27 -7.71 -10.28
N ARG A 105 -10.60 -8.39 -11.36
CA ARG A 105 -9.59 -9.07 -12.17
C ARG A 105 -8.59 -8.09 -12.81
N THR A 106 -9.00 -6.86 -13.07
CA THR A 106 -8.19 -5.87 -13.80
C THR A 106 -7.74 -4.69 -12.96
N THR A 107 -8.45 -4.36 -11.89
CA THR A 107 -8.23 -3.11 -11.15
C THR A 107 -8.13 -3.39 -9.66
N ALA A 108 -7.16 -2.77 -9.02
CA ALA A 108 -7.03 -2.77 -7.57
C ALA A 108 -7.42 -1.41 -7.01
N GLY A 109 -7.86 -1.39 -5.77
CA GLY A 109 -8.20 -0.15 -5.09
C GLY A 109 -8.04 -0.27 -3.59
N ALA A 110 -7.97 0.88 -2.94
CA ALA A 110 -7.90 0.93 -1.48
C ALA A 110 -8.45 2.26 -0.98
N VAL A 111 -8.97 2.22 0.23
CA VAL A 111 -9.34 3.41 0.99
C VAL A 111 -8.59 3.39 2.31
N ALA A 112 -8.23 4.57 2.80
CA ALA A 112 -7.59 4.73 4.11
C ALA A 112 -8.27 5.83 4.88
N THR A 113 -8.29 5.68 6.21
CA THR A 113 -8.71 6.74 7.13
C THR A 113 -7.61 6.98 8.15
N ALA A 114 -7.49 8.22 8.59
CA ALA A 114 -6.56 8.63 9.66
C ALA A 114 -7.32 9.51 10.63
N ALA A 115 -7.60 8.96 11.79
CA ALA A 115 -8.42 9.63 12.81
C ALA A 115 -7.60 10.45 13.81
#